data_9656bdc34c1331a36a8fb048e0f8defb
#
_entry.id   9656bdc34c1331a36a8fb048e0f8defb
#
_cell.length_a   1.000
_cell.length_b   1.000
_cell.length_c   1.000
_cell.angle_alpha   90.00
_cell.angle_beta   90.00
_cell.angle_gamma   90.00
#
_symmetry.space_group_name_H-M   'P 1'
#
loop_
_entity.id
_entity.type
_entity.pdbx_description
1 polymer ?
#
loop_
_entity_poly.entity_id
_entity_poly.type
_entity_poly.pdbx_seq_one_letter_code
_entity_poly.pdbx_strand_id
1 'polypeptide(L)'
;MSKQERGEVSPRTPFYFCGFGARGSCLRPQRNRWGSGEIPSPGLPRRALLGLLLIPATARAASYSQGALVTGRVAPGTRLALDGRPLRVGPRGEYAYGFSRDHGPEAVLTVTPPGGRPEAQRLGVAKREWQVQRLQGLPGAMVTPPPETMERIIRERDHLAALRKTDSAEPHFAAGFVWPATGRISGVYGSQRILNGEARAPHVGLDVAVPVGTPLRAAAAGRVLLAMDLYFTGNTVVLDHGFGVQTLYAHMSRLDVAEGARLASGQGIGLSGATGRVTGPHLHFAMNWFATAVDPATALPAAQG
;
A
#
# COMPACT_ATOMS: atom_id res chain seq x y z
N MET A 1 -24.67 28.38 49.91
CA MET A 1 -24.17 27.04 50.27
C MET A 1 -24.22 26.14 49.04
N SER A 2 -23.20 25.66 48.62
CA SER A 2 -22.63 24.50 48.01
C SER A 2 -21.78 24.83 46.79
N LYS A 3 -20.47 24.63 46.96
CA LYS A 3 -19.42 24.66 45.95
C LYS A 3 -19.58 23.41 45.09
N GLN A 4 -19.45 23.57 43.79
CA GLN A 4 -19.23 22.44 42.89
C GLN A 4 -17.92 22.67 42.13
N GLU A 5 -17.02 21.71 42.32
CA GLU A 5 -15.66 21.70 41.85
C GLU A 5 -15.60 21.58 40.32
N ARG A 6 -14.69 22.36 39.73
CA ARG A 6 -14.30 22.25 38.30
C ARG A 6 -13.19 21.22 38.18
N GLY A 7 -13.51 20.10 37.55
CA GLY A 7 -12.49 19.12 37.12
C GLY A 7 -11.80 19.61 35.86
N GLU A 8 -10.49 19.85 35.96
CA GLU A 8 -9.57 20.08 34.84
C GLU A 8 -9.43 18.80 34.01
N VAL A 9 -9.75 18.88 32.72
CA VAL A 9 -9.45 17.82 31.76
C VAL A 9 -8.18 18.20 31.02
N SER A 10 -7.12 17.50 31.35
CA SER A 10 -5.81 17.56 30.66
C SER A 10 -5.93 17.07 29.21
N PRO A 11 -5.27 17.73 28.22
CA PRO A 11 -5.28 17.29 26.83
C PRO A 11 -4.35 16.08 26.65
N ARG A 12 -4.92 14.97 26.20
CA ARG A 12 -4.19 13.75 25.85
C ARG A 12 -3.57 13.85 24.46
N THR A 13 -2.28 13.63 24.45
CA THR A 13 -1.32 13.53 23.35
C THR A 13 -1.72 12.53 22.22
N PRO A 14 -1.31 12.75 20.99
CA PRO A 14 -1.63 11.85 19.87
C PRO A 14 -0.84 10.54 19.94
N PHE A 15 -1.52 9.44 19.73
CA PHE A 15 -0.94 8.10 19.68
C PHE A 15 -0.04 7.92 18.45
N TYR A 16 1.25 7.73 18.69
CA TYR A 16 2.18 7.11 17.77
C TYR A 16 2.18 5.60 18.02
N PHE A 17 1.98 4.82 16.97
CA PHE A 17 2.25 3.38 17.02
C PHE A 17 3.76 3.17 16.89
N CYS A 18 4.40 2.78 17.98
CA CYS A 18 5.76 2.25 17.98
C CYS A 18 5.71 0.73 18.05
N GLY A 19 6.48 0.08 17.18
CA GLY A 19 6.67 -1.34 17.14
C GLY A 19 7.51 -1.86 18.31
N PHE A 20 7.24 -3.09 18.70
CA PHE A 20 7.94 -3.86 19.73
C PHE A 20 9.39 -4.11 19.35
N GLY A 21 10.33 -3.70 20.22
CA GLY A 21 11.72 -4.10 20.21
C GLY A 21 12.05 -4.88 21.49
N ALA A 22 12.55 -6.09 21.32
CA ALA A 22 12.95 -7.00 22.39
C ALA A 22 14.23 -6.55 23.09
N ARG A 23 14.27 -6.74 24.40
CA ARG A 23 15.43 -6.45 25.26
C ARG A 23 16.49 -7.54 25.16
N GLY A 24 17.72 -7.17 24.89
CA GLY A 24 18.90 -7.99 25.07
C GLY A 24 19.76 -7.46 26.20
N SER A 25 20.01 -8.27 27.22
CA SER A 25 20.88 -7.99 28.35
C SER A 25 22.34 -8.22 28.02
N CYS A 26 23.20 -7.27 28.38
CA CYS A 26 24.67 -7.40 28.39
C CYS A 26 25.15 -8.35 29.48
N LEU A 27 26.02 -9.29 29.13
CA LEU A 27 26.95 -9.92 30.07
C LEU A 27 28.38 -9.83 29.49
N ARG A 28 29.29 -9.33 30.32
CA ARG A 28 30.73 -9.20 30.05
C ARG A 28 31.46 -10.54 30.18
N PRO A 29 32.58 -10.74 29.47
CA PRO A 29 33.37 -11.97 29.55
C PRO A 29 34.35 -11.94 30.71
N GLN A 30 34.46 -13.05 31.47
CA GLN A 30 35.57 -13.31 32.39
C GLN A 30 36.70 -14.02 31.64
N ARG A 31 37.91 -13.55 31.86
CA ARG A 31 39.15 -14.22 31.50
C ARG A 31 39.49 -15.28 32.55
N ASN A 32 39.86 -16.45 32.12
CA ASN A 32 40.74 -17.31 32.92
C ASN A 32 41.82 -17.96 32.06
N ARG A 33 42.94 -18.10 32.69
CA ARG A 33 44.28 -18.41 32.20
C ARG A 33 44.66 -19.85 32.60
N TRP A 34 45.66 -20.39 31.91
CA TRP A 34 46.54 -21.51 32.20
C TRP A 34 46.14 -22.94 31.83
N GLY A 35 47.11 -23.59 31.16
CA GLY A 35 47.33 -25.04 31.17
C GLY A 35 47.96 -25.56 29.90
N SER A 36 49.29 -25.50 29.81
CA SER A 36 50.11 -26.21 28.81
C SER A 36 50.14 -27.72 29.12
N GLY A 37 49.95 -28.56 28.09
CA GLY A 37 50.14 -30.02 28.19
C GLY A 37 50.31 -30.60 26.78
N GLU A 38 51.50 -31.17 26.54
CA GLU A 38 51.91 -31.79 25.28
C GLU A 38 51.33 -33.21 25.06
N ILE A 39 50.85 -33.49 23.85
CA ILE A 39 51.02 -34.61 22.87
C ILE A 39 50.93 -36.07 23.38
N PRO A 40 50.28 -37.03 22.65
CA PRO A 40 50.71 -37.51 21.31
C PRO A 40 49.62 -37.84 20.31
N SER A 41 49.99 -37.78 19.02
CA SER A 41 49.17 -38.17 17.88
C SER A 41 48.98 -39.69 17.76
N PRO A 42 47.86 -40.16 17.27
CA PRO A 42 47.88 -41.24 16.27
C PRO A 42 46.92 -41.02 15.10
N GLY A 43 47.41 -41.30 13.93
CA GLY A 43 46.70 -41.99 12.85
C GLY A 43 45.44 -41.38 12.28
N LEU A 44 45.54 -40.64 11.16
CA LEU A 44 44.44 -40.23 10.26
C LEU A 44 43.85 -41.43 9.50
N PRO A 45 42.49 -41.59 9.47
CA PRO A 45 41.83 -42.17 8.32
C PRO A 45 41.42 -41.04 7.33
N ARG A 46 41.78 -41.23 6.07
CA ARG A 46 41.30 -40.41 4.97
C ARG A 46 39.77 -40.42 4.91
N ARG A 47 39.12 -39.41 5.49
CA ARG A 47 37.70 -39.14 5.28
C ARG A 47 37.60 -38.08 4.19
N ALA A 48 36.88 -38.47 3.13
CA ALA A 48 36.53 -37.61 2.03
C ALA A 48 35.93 -36.29 2.54
N LEU A 49 36.56 -35.16 2.26
CA LEU A 49 35.95 -33.85 2.34
C LEU A 49 34.88 -33.79 1.22
N LEU A 50 33.63 -34.06 1.57
CA LEU A 50 32.52 -33.50 0.79
C LEU A 50 32.61 -31.99 0.94
N GLY A 51 33.19 -31.34 -0.05
CA GLY A 51 33.13 -29.89 -0.19
C GLY A 51 31.68 -29.48 -0.32
N LEU A 52 31.13 -28.90 0.76
CA LEU A 52 29.86 -28.18 0.73
C LEU A 52 30.13 -26.96 -0.17
N LEU A 53 29.82 -27.06 -1.46
CA LEU A 53 29.77 -25.91 -2.37
C LEU A 53 28.69 -24.97 -1.79
N LEU A 54 29.11 -24.00 -1.00
CA LEU A 54 28.36 -22.80 -0.72
C LEU A 54 28.15 -22.07 -2.06
N ILE A 55 27.04 -22.36 -2.74
CA ILE A 55 26.57 -21.57 -3.85
C ILE A 55 26.36 -20.17 -3.27
N PRO A 56 27.11 -19.14 -3.69
CA PRO A 56 26.84 -17.79 -3.24
C PRO A 56 25.40 -17.48 -3.63
N ALA A 57 24.58 -17.08 -2.66
CA ALA A 57 23.28 -16.51 -2.92
C ALA A 57 23.53 -15.26 -3.78
N THR A 58 23.47 -15.42 -5.11
CA THR A 58 23.51 -14.29 -6.02
C THR A 58 22.39 -13.38 -5.62
N ALA A 59 22.73 -12.20 -5.14
CA ALA A 59 21.77 -11.14 -4.84
C ALA A 59 20.95 -10.92 -6.13
N ARG A 60 19.73 -11.45 -6.14
CA ARG A 60 18.84 -11.29 -7.29
C ARG A 60 18.52 -9.80 -7.34
N ALA A 61 18.80 -9.17 -8.48
CA ALA A 61 18.46 -7.77 -8.69
C ALA A 61 17.03 -7.52 -8.22
N ALA A 62 16.79 -6.39 -7.55
CA ALA A 62 15.47 -6.01 -7.04
C ALA A 62 14.45 -6.16 -8.18
N SER A 63 13.50 -7.08 -8.00
CA SER A 63 12.50 -7.37 -9.03
C SER A 63 11.32 -6.40 -8.94
N TYR A 64 11.15 -5.75 -7.80
CA TYR A 64 10.04 -4.85 -7.48
C TYR A 64 10.55 -3.58 -6.80
N SER A 65 9.68 -2.59 -6.64
CA SER A 65 9.98 -1.37 -5.90
C SER A 65 8.93 -1.12 -4.82
N GLN A 66 9.28 -0.32 -3.84
CA GLN A 66 8.29 0.24 -2.90
C GLN A 66 7.13 0.85 -3.66
N GLY A 67 5.89 0.62 -3.20
CA GLY A 67 4.66 1.05 -3.86
C GLY A 67 4.15 0.14 -4.97
N ALA A 68 4.86 -0.90 -5.39
CA ALA A 68 4.44 -1.71 -6.53
C ALA A 68 3.16 -2.53 -6.24
N LEU A 69 2.22 -2.52 -7.18
CA LEU A 69 1.18 -3.55 -7.32
C LEU A 69 1.74 -4.65 -8.22
N VAL A 70 1.74 -5.87 -7.74
CA VAL A 70 2.17 -7.06 -8.48
C VAL A 70 0.96 -7.91 -8.80
N THR A 71 0.76 -8.17 -10.08
CA THR A 71 -0.28 -9.08 -10.57
C THR A 71 0.37 -10.15 -11.45
N GLY A 72 -0.19 -11.35 -11.46
CA GLY A 72 0.38 -12.42 -12.26
C GLY A 72 -0.49 -13.66 -12.31
N ARG A 73 0.08 -14.73 -12.85
CA ARG A 73 -0.57 -16.06 -12.92
C ARG A 73 0.43 -17.14 -12.53
N VAL A 74 -0.09 -18.13 -11.82
CA VAL A 74 0.57 -19.41 -11.51
C VAL A 74 -0.26 -20.57 -12.07
N ALA A 75 0.25 -21.79 -12.02
CA ALA A 75 -0.53 -22.96 -12.36
C ALA A 75 -1.81 -23.02 -11.49
N PRO A 76 -2.98 -23.32 -12.05
CA PRO A 76 -4.21 -23.50 -11.28
C PRO A 76 -4.01 -24.47 -10.13
N GLY A 77 -4.60 -24.18 -8.95
CA GLY A 77 -4.43 -24.98 -7.75
C GLY A 77 -3.15 -24.75 -6.95
N THR A 78 -2.24 -23.87 -7.44
CA THR A 78 -1.09 -23.41 -6.65
C THR A 78 -1.57 -22.59 -5.45
N ARG A 79 -0.95 -22.79 -4.28
CA ARG A 79 -1.15 -21.92 -3.12
C ARG A 79 0.02 -20.94 -3.03
N LEU A 80 -0.32 -19.68 -2.73
CA LEU A 80 0.66 -18.61 -2.55
C LEU A 80 0.53 -18.01 -1.14
N ALA A 81 1.66 -17.59 -0.56
CA ALA A 81 1.68 -16.77 0.63
C ALA A 81 2.79 -15.73 0.52
N LEU A 82 2.53 -14.46 0.85
CA LEU A 82 3.51 -13.39 0.94
C LEU A 82 3.79 -13.10 2.40
N ASP A 83 5.04 -13.23 2.83
CA ASP A 83 5.48 -13.05 4.22
C ASP A 83 4.58 -13.82 5.23
N GLY A 84 4.22 -15.06 4.86
CA GLY A 84 3.33 -15.92 5.63
C GLY A 84 1.83 -15.62 5.49
N ARG A 85 1.44 -14.48 4.89
CA ARG A 85 0.03 -14.17 4.62
C ARG A 85 -0.45 -14.91 3.37
N PRO A 86 -1.49 -15.77 3.47
CA PRO A 86 -2.07 -16.43 2.31
C PRO A 86 -2.59 -15.43 1.28
N LEU A 87 -2.32 -15.68 0.01
CA LEU A 87 -2.86 -14.93 -1.12
C LEU A 87 -4.00 -15.71 -1.77
N ARG A 88 -5.03 -15.00 -2.23
CA ARG A 88 -6.04 -15.60 -3.08
C ARG A 88 -5.44 -15.90 -4.44
N VAL A 89 -5.69 -17.12 -4.95
CA VAL A 89 -5.36 -17.55 -6.31
C VAL A 89 -6.66 -17.89 -7.02
N GLY A 90 -6.86 -17.31 -8.18
CA GLY A 90 -8.05 -17.50 -9.00
C GLY A 90 -8.09 -18.83 -9.72
N PRO A 91 -9.21 -19.15 -10.37
CA PRO A 91 -9.40 -20.45 -11.03
C PRO A 91 -8.46 -20.68 -12.21
N ARG A 92 -7.93 -19.60 -12.83
CA ARG A 92 -6.91 -19.67 -13.89
C ARG A 92 -5.51 -19.32 -13.38
N GLY A 93 -5.32 -19.31 -12.05
CA GLY A 93 -4.06 -19.01 -11.40
C GLY A 93 -3.79 -17.53 -11.15
N GLU A 94 -4.74 -16.64 -11.39
CA GLU A 94 -4.58 -15.18 -11.16
C GLU A 94 -4.27 -14.89 -9.69
N TYR A 95 -3.36 -13.95 -9.45
CA TYR A 95 -3.05 -13.45 -8.10
C TYR A 95 -2.67 -11.97 -8.13
N ALA A 96 -2.80 -11.32 -6.97
CA ALA A 96 -2.34 -9.96 -6.76
C ALA A 96 -1.76 -9.79 -5.35
N TYR A 97 -0.75 -8.91 -5.22
CA TYR A 97 -0.26 -8.39 -3.95
C TYR A 97 0.40 -7.03 -4.14
N GLY A 98 0.57 -6.29 -3.05
CA GLY A 98 1.12 -4.94 -3.09
C GLY A 98 2.21 -4.71 -2.06
N PHE A 99 3.24 -3.93 -2.42
CA PHE A 99 4.25 -3.43 -1.51
C PHE A 99 3.90 -2.00 -1.08
N SER A 100 3.95 -1.72 0.22
CA SER A 100 3.70 -0.37 0.72
C SER A 100 4.81 0.60 0.33
N ARG A 101 4.53 1.90 0.51
CA ARG A 101 5.51 2.98 0.33
C ARG A 101 6.81 2.77 1.12
N ASP A 102 6.68 2.26 2.33
CA ASP A 102 7.78 2.10 3.27
C ASP A 102 8.09 0.62 3.53
N HIS A 103 7.82 -0.24 2.52
CA HIS A 103 8.13 -1.68 2.61
C HIS A 103 9.63 -1.90 2.80
N GLY A 104 9.99 -2.94 3.55
CA GLY A 104 11.39 -3.36 3.71
C GLY A 104 12.05 -3.79 2.39
N PRO A 105 13.38 -4.01 2.39
CA PRO A 105 14.13 -4.33 1.17
C PRO A 105 13.84 -5.72 0.61
N GLU A 106 13.20 -6.59 1.38
CA GLU A 106 12.92 -7.97 0.99
C GLU A 106 11.50 -8.39 1.38
N ALA A 107 10.96 -9.34 0.65
CA ALA A 107 9.75 -10.09 0.98
C ALA A 107 9.96 -11.57 0.63
N VAL A 108 9.16 -12.46 1.21
CA VAL A 108 9.22 -13.91 0.92
C VAL A 108 7.90 -14.35 0.31
N LEU A 109 7.95 -14.78 -0.95
CA LEU A 109 6.82 -15.43 -1.62
C LEU A 109 6.97 -16.94 -1.49
N THR A 110 6.08 -17.58 -0.73
CA THR A 110 6.00 -19.05 -0.65
C THR A 110 5.06 -19.54 -1.74
N VAL A 111 5.57 -20.37 -2.62
CA VAL A 111 4.83 -21.01 -3.71
C VAL A 111 4.67 -22.49 -3.41
N THR A 112 3.45 -23.01 -3.39
CA THR A 112 3.17 -24.45 -3.21
C THR A 112 2.39 -24.94 -4.43
N PRO A 113 3.06 -25.61 -5.39
CA PRO A 113 2.39 -26.22 -6.55
C PRO A 113 1.38 -27.29 -6.14
N PRO A 114 0.40 -27.63 -7.00
CA PRO A 114 -0.50 -28.75 -6.75
C PRO A 114 0.28 -30.05 -6.50
N GLY A 115 0.02 -30.71 -5.37
CA GLY A 115 0.73 -31.95 -4.99
C GLY A 115 2.22 -31.78 -4.64
N GLY A 116 2.76 -30.56 -4.77
CA GLY A 116 4.18 -30.25 -4.50
C GLY A 116 4.44 -29.81 -3.07
N ARG A 117 5.72 -29.53 -2.79
CA ARG A 117 6.18 -28.96 -1.52
C ARG A 117 6.24 -27.44 -1.60
N PRO A 118 6.09 -26.72 -0.46
CA PRO A 118 6.32 -25.29 -0.41
C PRO A 118 7.76 -24.92 -0.78
N GLU A 119 7.91 -23.92 -1.63
CA GLU A 119 9.20 -23.33 -2.00
C GLU A 119 9.17 -21.83 -1.69
N ALA A 120 10.17 -21.36 -0.95
CA ALA A 120 10.30 -19.96 -0.58
C ALA A 120 11.17 -19.21 -1.61
N GLN A 121 10.63 -18.14 -2.18
CA GLN A 121 11.33 -17.25 -3.09
C GLN A 121 11.56 -15.91 -2.41
N ARG A 122 12.81 -15.47 -2.29
CA ARG A 122 13.14 -14.13 -1.83
C ARG A 122 12.92 -13.13 -2.95
N LEU A 123 12.13 -12.11 -2.68
CA LEU A 123 11.83 -11.01 -3.58
C LEU A 123 12.58 -9.77 -3.11
N GLY A 124 13.43 -9.19 -3.96
CA GLY A 124 14.04 -7.91 -3.68
C GLY A 124 13.04 -6.77 -3.92
N VAL A 125 12.92 -5.84 -2.97
CA VAL A 125 12.09 -4.65 -3.07
C VAL A 125 12.99 -3.42 -3.00
N ALA A 126 13.20 -2.76 -4.13
CA ALA A 126 14.04 -1.58 -4.21
C ALA A 126 13.41 -0.42 -3.43
N LYS A 127 14.22 0.22 -2.61
CA LYS A 127 13.84 1.48 -1.95
C LYS A 127 13.68 2.57 -3.01
N ARG A 128 12.64 3.41 -2.83
CA ARG A 128 12.43 4.61 -3.65
C ARG A 128 12.73 5.85 -2.84
N GLU A 129 13.20 6.88 -3.53
CA GLU A 129 13.29 8.23 -2.97
C GLU A 129 11.98 8.98 -3.23
N TRP A 130 11.42 9.56 -2.17
CA TRP A 130 10.12 10.21 -2.23
C TRP A 130 10.30 11.73 -2.27
N GLN A 131 9.63 12.37 -3.20
CA GLN A 131 9.61 13.83 -3.29
C GLN A 131 9.01 14.43 -2.02
N VAL A 132 9.47 15.63 -1.65
CA VAL A 132 8.88 16.43 -0.57
C VAL A 132 8.13 17.59 -1.18
N GLN A 133 6.80 17.58 -1.04
CA GLN A 133 5.92 18.65 -1.51
C GLN A 133 5.62 19.61 -0.36
N ARG A 134 6.09 20.86 -0.47
CA ARG A 134 5.83 21.91 0.51
C ARG A 134 4.77 22.87 -0.04
N LEU A 135 3.61 22.92 0.64
CA LEU A 135 2.51 23.81 0.31
C LEU A 135 2.36 24.85 1.43
N GLN A 136 2.33 26.13 1.05
CA GLN A 136 2.17 27.28 1.95
C GLN A 136 0.88 28.04 1.62
N GLY A 137 0.39 28.85 2.57
CA GLY A 137 -0.77 29.70 2.34
C GLY A 137 -2.11 28.98 2.31
N LEU A 138 -2.17 27.73 2.81
CA LEU A 138 -3.44 27.00 2.93
C LEU A 138 -4.29 27.59 4.07
N PRO A 139 -5.62 27.76 3.87
CA PRO A 139 -6.52 28.12 4.95
C PRO A 139 -6.40 27.14 6.13
N GLY A 140 -6.41 27.66 7.37
CA GLY A 140 -6.21 26.84 8.57
C GLY A 140 -7.20 25.67 8.68
N ALA A 141 -8.48 25.88 8.32
CA ALA A 141 -9.49 24.83 8.30
C ALA A 141 -9.18 23.68 7.31
N MET A 142 -8.39 23.91 6.27
CA MET A 142 -7.93 22.85 5.37
C MET A 142 -6.80 22.02 5.97
N VAL A 143 -6.03 22.59 6.89
CA VAL A 143 -4.92 21.93 7.56
C VAL A 143 -5.38 21.22 8.83
N THR A 144 -6.20 21.90 9.63
CA THR A 144 -6.81 21.39 10.86
C THR A 144 -8.33 21.57 10.80
N PRO A 145 -9.09 20.48 10.53
CA PRO A 145 -10.55 20.54 10.43
C PRO A 145 -11.19 21.03 11.72
N PRO A 146 -12.30 21.78 11.64
CA PRO A 146 -13.06 22.19 12.80
C PRO A 146 -13.59 20.98 13.61
N PRO A 147 -13.71 21.10 14.95
CA PRO A 147 -14.17 20.00 15.81
C PRO A 147 -15.52 19.39 15.38
N GLU A 148 -16.46 20.21 14.92
CA GLU A 148 -17.79 19.78 14.47
C GLU A 148 -17.76 18.86 13.25
N THR A 149 -16.68 18.87 12.48
CA THR A 149 -16.52 18.00 11.31
C THR A 149 -15.86 16.66 11.64
N MET A 150 -15.29 16.53 12.84
CA MET A 150 -14.47 15.38 13.20
C MET A 150 -15.27 14.07 13.23
N GLU A 151 -16.52 14.08 13.69
CA GLU A 151 -17.36 12.88 13.67
C GLU A 151 -17.61 12.38 12.24
N ARG A 152 -17.87 13.30 11.30
CA ARG A 152 -18.03 12.95 9.88
C ARG A 152 -16.74 12.34 9.34
N ILE A 153 -15.59 12.96 9.60
CA ILE A 153 -14.28 12.49 9.13
C ILE A 153 -13.97 11.08 9.67
N ILE A 154 -14.27 10.84 10.95
CA ILE A 154 -14.04 9.53 11.58
C ILE A 154 -14.93 8.46 10.95
N ARG A 155 -16.24 8.73 10.80
CA ARG A 155 -17.17 7.79 10.14
C ARG A 155 -16.74 7.46 8.72
N GLU A 156 -16.36 8.45 7.92
CA GLU A 156 -15.91 8.26 6.53
C GLU A 156 -14.60 7.47 6.46
N ARG A 157 -13.65 7.77 7.34
CA ARG A 157 -12.40 7.00 7.47
C ARG A 157 -12.66 5.53 7.78
N ASP A 158 -13.55 5.28 8.75
CA ASP A 158 -13.85 3.91 9.19
C ASP A 158 -14.63 3.15 8.12
N HIS A 159 -15.50 3.83 7.38
CA HIS A 159 -16.19 3.27 6.22
C HIS A 159 -15.18 2.87 5.13
N LEU A 160 -14.28 3.76 4.72
CA LEU A 160 -13.23 3.44 3.74
C LEU A 160 -12.32 2.30 4.23
N ALA A 161 -12.00 2.25 5.52
CA ALA A 161 -11.22 1.16 6.10
C ALA A 161 -11.98 -0.18 6.07
N ALA A 162 -13.29 -0.17 6.22
CA ALA A 162 -14.13 -1.36 6.06
C ALA A 162 -14.15 -1.84 4.60
N LEU A 163 -14.34 -0.93 3.63
CA LEU A 163 -14.30 -1.27 2.21
C LEU A 163 -12.98 -1.90 1.78
N ARG A 164 -11.85 -1.47 2.35
CA ARG A 164 -10.52 -2.04 2.07
C ARG A 164 -10.36 -3.50 2.52
N LYS A 165 -11.29 -4.05 3.29
CA LYS A 165 -11.32 -5.46 3.68
C LYS A 165 -12.03 -6.35 2.65
N THR A 166 -12.66 -5.76 1.63
CA THR A 166 -13.36 -6.52 0.58
C THR A 166 -12.38 -7.43 -0.14
N ASP A 167 -12.76 -8.71 -0.25
CA ASP A 167 -12.01 -9.76 -0.92
C ASP A 167 -12.95 -10.54 -1.86
N SER A 168 -13.39 -9.87 -2.94
CA SER A 168 -14.25 -10.51 -3.95
C SER A 168 -13.48 -11.51 -4.80
N ALA A 169 -14.15 -12.53 -5.29
CA ALA A 169 -13.53 -13.67 -5.95
C ALA A 169 -13.28 -13.46 -7.47
N GLU A 170 -13.81 -12.39 -8.06
CA GLU A 170 -13.69 -12.11 -9.49
C GLU A 170 -12.40 -11.30 -9.77
N PRO A 171 -11.36 -11.86 -10.43
CA PRO A 171 -10.08 -11.19 -10.62
C PRO A 171 -10.10 -10.23 -11.81
N HIS A 172 -10.93 -9.18 -11.77
CA HIS A 172 -11.06 -8.19 -12.84
C HIS A 172 -9.74 -7.47 -13.14
N PHE A 173 -8.87 -7.28 -12.15
CA PHE A 173 -7.53 -6.71 -12.31
C PHE A 173 -6.66 -7.47 -13.30
N ALA A 174 -6.92 -8.76 -13.52
CA ALA A 174 -6.08 -9.62 -14.35
C ALA A 174 -6.15 -9.29 -15.87
N ALA A 175 -7.09 -8.46 -16.28
CA ALA A 175 -7.18 -7.91 -17.64
C ALA A 175 -6.28 -6.67 -17.84
N GLY A 176 -5.64 -6.19 -16.75
CA GLY A 176 -4.85 -4.96 -16.74
C GLY A 176 -5.68 -3.70 -16.46
N PHE A 177 -5.00 -2.56 -16.46
CA PHE A 177 -5.59 -1.25 -16.17
C PHE A 177 -5.43 -0.29 -17.34
N VAL A 178 -6.33 0.67 -17.45
CA VAL A 178 -6.28 1.79 -18.39
C VAL A 178 -6.25 3.11 -17.63
N TRP A 179 -5.73 4.18 -18.24
CA TRP A 179 -5.75 5.51 -17.65
C TRP A 179 -7.19 5.99 -17.44
N PRO A 180 -7.55 6.42 -16.21
CA PRO A 180 -8.89 6.93 -15.91
C PRO A 180 -9.17 8.30 -16.55
N ALA A 181 -8.13 9.07 -16.82
CA ALA A 181 -8.15 10.33 -17.57
C ALA A 181 -6.77 10.57 -18.17
N THR A 182 -6.72 11.37 -19.25
CA THR A 182 -5.46 11.80 -19.87
C THR A 182 -5.17 13.24 -19.47
N GLY A 183 -3.99 13.51 -18.91
CA GLY A 183 -3.59 14.83 -18.47
C GLY A 183 -2.19 14.81 -17.87
N ARG A 184 -1.65 16.01 -17.55
CA ARG A 184 -0.34 16.14 -16.92
C ARG A 184 -0.38 15.62 -15.48
N ILE A 185 0.60 14.81 -15.10
CA ILE A 185 0.75 14.36 -13.71
C ILE A 185 1.21 15.54 -12.85
N SER A 186 0.39 15.95 -11.89
CA SER A 186 0.63 17.09 -11.00
C SER A 186 0.98 16.67 -9.56
N GLY A 187 0.71 15.43 -9.18
CA GLY A 187 1.10 14.85 -7.91
C GLY A 187 1.42 13.36 -8.07
N VAL A 188 2.53 12.91 -7.46
CA VAL A 188 2.97 11.52 -7.55
C VAL A 188 2.77 10.79 -6.23
N TYR A 189 2.52 9.49 -6.30
CA TYR A 189 2.43 8.62 -5.14
C TYR A 189 3.71 8.70 -4.29
N GLY A 190 3.54 8.61 -2.98
CA GLY A 190 4.63 8.55 -2.01
C GLY A 190 5.20 9.91 -1.61
N SER A 191 4.84 11.01 -2.30
CA SER A 191 5.34 12.35 -1.95
C SER A 191 5.01 12.71 -0.51
N GLN A 192 6.03 13.12 0.27
CA GLN A 192 5.83 13.63 1.63
C GLN A 192 5.23 15.02 1.56
N ARG A 193 4.06 15.23 2.16
CA ARG A 193 3.40 16.54 2.21
C ARG A 193 3.78 17.30 3.48
N ILE A 194 4.20 18.55 3.30
CA ILE A 194 4.41 19.52 4.38
C ILE A 194 3.46 20.68 4.08
N LEU A 195 2.42 20.84 4.92
CA LEU A 195 1.38 21.86 4.76
C LEU A 195 1.58 22.94 5.82
N ASN A 196 1.83 24.20 5.39
CA ASN A 196 2.11 25.32 6.29
C ASN A 196 3.21 25.03 7.33
N GLY A 197 4.24 24.26 6.93
CA GLY A 197 5.34 23.83 7.81
C GLY A 197 5.11 22.55 8.58
N GLU A 198 3.89 22.01 8.61
CA GLU A 198 3.55 20.77 9.32
C GLU A 198 3.64 19.55 8.42
N ALA A 199 4.34 18.50 8.87
CA ALA A 199 4.38 17.23 8.17
C ALA A 199 3.00 16.55 8.24
N ARG A 200 2.49 16.11 7.09
CA ARG A 200 1.23 15.38 6.94
C ARG A 200 1.46 14.01 6.34
N ALA A 201 0.43 13.17 6.33
CA ALA A 201 0.50 11.86 5.70
C ALA A 201 0.97 11.99 4.24
N PRO A 202 1.81 11.06 3.76
CA PRO A 202 2.24 11.02 2.37
C PRO A 202 1.06 10.96 1.39
N HIS A 203 1.28 11.42 0.17
CA HIS A 203 0.31 11.32 -0.91
C HIS A 203 0.16 9.85 -1.34
N VAL A 204 -1.02 9.27 -1.20
CA VAL A 204 -1.28 7.85 -1.47
C VAL A 204 -1.99 7.60 -2.81
N GLY A 205 -1.74 8.46 -3.79
CA GLY A 205 -2.33 8.37 -5.12
C GLY A 205 -1.53 9.14 -6.16
N LEU A 206 -2.12 9.28 -7.33
CA LEU A 206 -1.62 10.01 -8.49
C LEU A 206 -2.60 11.14 -8.79
N ASP A 207 -2.13 12.37 -8.91
CA ASP A 207 -2.97 13.50 -9.31
C ASP A 207 -2.78 13.78 -10.80
N VAL A 208 -3.87 13.70 -11.55
CA VAL A 208 -3.92 14.02 -12.99
C VAL A 208 -4.61 15.37 -13.17
N ALA A 209 -3.84 16.40 -13.56
CA ALA A 209 -4.38 17.73 -13.80
C ALA A 209 -5.25 17.72 -15.05
N VAL A 210 -6.54 17.91 -14.85
CA VAL A 210 -7.56 17.97 -15.89
C VAL A 210 -8.58 19.06 -15.55
N PRO A 211 -9.18 19.74 -16.55
CA PRO A 211 -10.25 20.71 -16.32
C PRO A 211 -11.46 20.08 -15.61
N VAL A 212 -12.24 20.88 -14.89
CA VAL A 212 -13.56 20.49 -14.41
C VAL A 212 -14.44 20.04 -15.57
N GLY A 213 -15.15 18.93 -15.42
CA GLY A 213 -16.04 18.38 -16.44
C GLY A 213 -15.35 17.41 -17.41
N THR A 214 -14.05 17.08 -17.22
CA THR A 214 -13.38 16.04 -18.02
C THR A 214 -13.98 14.67 -17.71
N PRO A 215 -14.39 13.89 -18.72
CA PRO A 215 -14.93 12.53 -18.50
C PRO A 215 -13.90 11.59 -17.83
N LEU A 216 -14.32 10.94 -16.77
CA LEU A 216 -13.53 9.94 -16.05
C LEU A 216 -14.02 8.54 -16.35
N ARG A 217 -13.10 7.56 -16.39
CA ARG A 217 -13.39 6.17 -16.77
C ARG A 217 -12.90 5.20 -15.68
N ALA A 218 -13.58 4.07 -15.57
CA ALA A 218 -13.14 2.94 -14.74
C ALA A 218 -11.80 2.41 -15.26
N ALA A 219 -10.77 2.39 -14.42
CA ALA A 219 -9.42 1.95 -14.82
C ALA A 219 -9.35 0.45 -15.13
N ALA A 220 -10.25 -0.35 -14.58
CA ALA A 220 -10.47 -1.76 -14.91
C ALA A 220 -11.93 -2.11 -14.72
N ALA A 221 -12.37 -3.26 -15.20
CA ALA A 221 -13.69 -3.79 -14.86
C ALA A 221 -13.80 -3.99 -13.34
N GLY A 222 -15.01 -3.89 -12.79
CA GLY A 222 -15.20 -4.04 -11.37
C GLY A 222 -16.60 -3.72 -10.89
N ARG A 223 -16.76 -3.73 -9.55
CA ARG A 223 -17.99 -3.36 -8.86
C ARG A 223 -17.79 -2.06 -8.09
N VAL A 224 -18.74 -1.17 -8.15
CA VAL A 224 -18.76 0.06 -7.35
C VAL A 224 -19.00 -0.32 -5.89
N LEU A 225 -18.04 -0.01 -5.01
CA LEU A 225 -18.17 -0.17 -3.56
C LEU A 225 -18.67 1.10 -2.88
N LEU A 226 -18.44 2.26 -3.50
CA LEU A 226 -18.82 3.55 -2.96
C LEU A 226 -18.97 4.56 -4.10
N ALA A 227 -20.05 5.37 -4.01
CA ALA A 227 -20.27 6.53 -4.86
C ALA A 227 -20.98 7.61 -4.04
N MET A 228 -20.21 8.49 -3.34
CA MET A 228 -20.74 9.52 -2.45
C MET A 228 -19.79 10.69 -2.24
N ASP A 229 -20.29 11.77 -1.63
CA ASP A 229 -19.47 12.89 -1.18
C ASP A 229 -18.80 12.60 0.18
N LEU A 230 -17.47 12.80 0.23
CA LEU A 230 -16.65 12.67 1.41
C LEU A 230 -15.97 14.00 1.74
N TYR A 231 -15.73 14.27 3.02
CA TYR A 231 -15.20 15.55 3.49
C TYR A 231 -13.87 15.94 2.83
N PHE A 232 -12.90 15.03 2.79
CA PHE A 232 -11.60 15.34 2.22
C PHE A 232 -11.52 15.12 0.70
N THR A 233 -12.13 14.09 0.20
CA THR A 233 -11.99 13.67 -1.20
C THR A 233 -13.14 14.15 -2.07
N GLY A 234 -14.14 14.82 -1.48
CA GLY A 234 -15.32 15.29 -2.22
C GLY A 234 -16.07 14.13 -2.85
N ASN A 235 -16.73 14.36 -3.97
CA ASN A 235 -17.42 13.31 -4.72
C ASN A 235 -16.42 12.23 -5.11
N THR A 236 -16.64 11.02 -4.61
CA THR A 236 -15.69 9.90 -4.65
C THR A 236 -16.36 8.65 -5.15
N VAL A 237 -15.66 7.93 -6.04
CA VAL A 237 -16.01 6.56 -6.46
C VAL A 237 -14.90 5.61 -5.98
N VAL A 238 -15.28 4.46 -5.45
CA VAL A 238 -14.37 3.33 -5.17
C VAL A 238 -14.85 2.11 -5.94
N LEU A 239 -13.94 1.50 -6.70
CA LEU A 239 -14.19 0.26 -7.44
C LEU A 239 -13.39 -0.89 -6.82
N ASP A 240 -14.02 -2.05 -6.73
CA ASP A 240 -13.40 -3.33 -6.40
C ASP A 240 -13.12 -4.12 -7.68
N HIS A 241 -11.87 -4.54 -7.83
CA HIS A 241 -11.40 -5.31 -8.98
C HIS A 241 -11.07 -6.77 -8.64
N GLY A 242 -11.40 -7.20 -7.42
CA GLY A 242 -11.15 -8.54 -6.91
C GLY A 242 -9.84 -8.69 -6.15
N PHE A 243 -9.78 -9.68 -5.27
CA PHE A 243 -8.60 -10.09 -4.48
C PHE A 243 -7.99 -8.94 -3.65
N GLY A 244 -8.85 -8.00 -3.19
CA GLY A 244 -8.44 -6.82 -2.43
C GLY A 244 -7.87 -5.68 -3.28
N VAL A 245 -7.84 -5.79 -4.60
CA VAL A 245 -7.40 -4.71 -5.49
C VAL A 245 -8.54 -3.72 -5.69
N GLN A 246 -8.32 -2.46 -5.34
CA GLN A 246 -9.32 -1.39 -5.42
C GLN A 246 -8.72 -0.15 -6.05
N THR A 247 -9.57 0.63 -6.74
CA THR A 247 -9.25 1.98 -7.22
C THR A 247 -10.20 3.00 -6.62
N LEU A 248 -9.68 4.22 -6.38
CA LEU A 248 -10.43 5.35 -5.86
C LEU A 248 -10.25 6.55 -6.81
N TYR A 249 -11.36 7.21 -7.11
CA TYR A 249 -11.45 8.40 -7.95
C TYR A 249 -12.07 9.51 -7.11
N ALA A 250 -11.36 10.61 -6.93
CA ALA A 250 -11.79 11.67 -6.03
C ALA A 250 -11.86 13.05 -6.72
N HIS A 251 -12.41 14.01 -5.98
CA HIS A 251 -12.60 15.42 -6.36
C HIS A 251 -13.52 15.60 -7.57
N MET A 252 -14.41 14.63 -7.83
CA MET A 252 -15.31 14.65 -8.97
C MET A 252 -16.36 15.77 -8.85
N SER A 253 -16.80 16.32 -9.98
CA SER A 253 -17.92 17.27 -10.03
C SER A 253 -19.28 16.55 -10.14
N ARG A 254 -19.28 15.34 -10.73
CA ARG A 254 -20.48 14.53 -10.94
C ARG A 254 -20.16 13.04 -10.86
N LEU A 255 -21.05 12.28 -10.22
CA LEU A 255 -21.02 10.83 -10.16
C LEU A 255 -22.09 10.30 -11.13
N ASP A 256 -21.72 9.43 -12.07
CA ASP A 256 -22.64 8.84 -13.06
C ASP A 256 -22.88 7.34 -12.76
N VAL A 257 -22.45 6.86 -11.60
CA VAL A 257 -22.57 5.47 -11.15
C VAL A 257 -23.09 5.42 -9.72
N ALA A 258 -23.70 4.30 -9.35
CA ALA A 258 -24.20 4.05 -8.00
C ALA A 258 -23.49 2.82 -7.38
N GLU A 259 -23.49 2.76 -6.05
CA GLU A 259 -23.00 1.60 -5.29
C GLU A 259 -23.69 0.30 -5.78
N GLY A 260 -22.90 -0.77 -5.88
CA GLY A 260 -23.33 -2.07 -6.38
C GLY A 260 -23.27 -2.24 -7.91
N ALA A 261 -23.17 -1.16 -8.68
CA ALA A 261 -23.08 -1.23 -10.14
C ALA A 261 -21.84 -2.01 -10.59
N ARG A 262 -21.98 -2.82 -11.65
CA ARG A 262 -20.87 -3.49 -12.33
C ARG A 262 -20.45 -2.69 -13.55
N LEU A 263 -19.17 -2.46 -13.71
CA LEU A 263 -18.60 -1.63 -14.76
C LEU A 263 -17.61 -2.43 -15.61
N ALA A 264 -17.59 -2.16 -16.89
CA ALA A 264 -16.53 -2.59 -17.78
C ALA A 264 -15.30 -1.68 -17.64
N SER A 265 -14.11 -2.18 -18.01
CA SER A 265 -12.91 -1.36 -18.16
C SER A 265 -13.15 -0.24 -19.17
N GLY A 266 -12.75 0.99 -18.85
CA GLY A 266 -12.95 2.16 -19.71
C GLY A 266 -14.36 2.75 -19.68
N GLN A 267 -15.33 2.14 -18.99
CA GLN A 267 -16.67 2.70 -18.84
C GLN A 267 -16.66 4.01 -18.07
N GLY A 268 -17.47 4.99 -18.52
CA GLY A 268 -17.63 6.28 -17.84
C GLY A 268 -18.16 6.13 -16.42
N ILE A 269 -17.60 6.91 -15.48
CA ILE A 269 -17.97 6.90 -14.06
C ILE A 269 -18.44 8.27 -13.56
N GLY A 270 -18.26 9.32 -14.35
CA GLY A 270 -18.61 10.69 -14.02
C GLY A 270 -17.61 11.69 -14.57
N LEU A 271 -17.56 12.87 -13.97
CA LEU A 271 -16.76 14.00 -14.44
C LEU A 271 -15.77 14.44 -13.35
N SER A 272 -14.57 14.84 -13.78
CA SER A 272 -13.57 15.49 -12.92
C SER A 272 -14.08 16.82 -12.35
N GLY A 273 -13.51 17.23 -11.24
CA GLY A 273 -13.93 18.46 -10.56
C GLY A 273 -12.87 19.04 -9.65
N ALA A 274 -13.35 19.72 -8.61
CA ALA A 274 -12.56 20.33 -7.55
C ALA A 274 -13.32 20.29 -6.21
N THR A 275 -14.08 19.21 -5.96
CA THR A 275 -14.82 19.03 -4.71
C THR A 275 -13.90 18.51 -3.58
N GLY A 276 -14.31 18.70 -2.33
CA GLY A 276 -13.50 18.34 -1.17
C GLY A 276 -12.31 19.28 -0.95
N ARG A 277 -11.20 18.74 -0.42
CA ARG A 277 -10.00 19.51 -0.06
C ARG A 277 -8.98 19.52 -1.19
N VAL A 278 -9.03 20.53 -2.05
CA VAL A 278 -8.15 20.68 -3.22
C VAL A 278 -7.59 22.09 -3.33
N THR A 279 -6.52 22.25 -4.08
CA THR A 279 -5.93 23.55 -4.47
C THR A 279 -6.30 23.97 -5.90
N GLY A 280 -6.87 23.07 -6.68
CA GLY A 280 -7.29 23.30 -8.05
C GLY A 280 -7.87 22.04 -8.70
N PRO A 281 -8.46 22.16 -9.90
CA PRO A 281 -9.09 21.04 -10.59
C PRO A 281 -8.09 19.92 -10.93
N HIS A 282 -8.40 18.68 -10.56
CA HIS A 282 -7.65 17.50 -10.91
C HIS A 282 -8.46 16.23 -10.58
N LEU A 283 -8.08 15.11 -11.15
CA LEU A 283 -8.45 13.79 -10.66
C LEU A 283 -7.39 13.33 -9.67
N HIS A 284 -7.76 13.06 -8.41
CA HIS A 284 -6.95 12.23 -7.53
C HIS A 284 -7.33 10.75 -7.76
N PHE A 285 -6.35 9.97 -8.22
CA PHE A 285 -6.50 8.54 -8.51
C PHE A 285 -5.62 7.73 -7.59
N ALA A 286 -6.22 6.85 -6.78
CA ALA A 286 -5.48 6.00 -5.86
C ALA A 286 -5.76 4.52 -6.11
N MET A 287 -4.80 3.67 -5.75
CA MET A 287 -4.93 2.22 -5.79
C MET A 287 -4.54 1.61 -4.45
N ASN A 288 -5.23 0.53 -4.11
CA ASN A 288 -4.95 -0.23 -2.91
C ASN A 288 -4.94 -1.73 -3.21
N TRP A 289 -4.13 -2.47 -2.46
CA TRP A 289 -4.29 -3.90 -2.23
C TRP A 289 -4.64 -4.09 -0.76
N PHE A 290 -5.91 -4.37 -0.48
CA PHE A 290 -6.49 -4.27 0.87
C PHE A 290 -6.14 -2.92 1.51
N ALA A 291 -5.61 -2.91 2.74
CA ALA A 291 -5.19 -1.70 3.44
C ALA A 291 -3.86 -1.11 2.92
N THR A 292 -3.13 -1.82 2.07
CA THR A 292 -1.85 -1.37 1.52
C THR A 292 -2.11 -0.45 0.32
N ALA A 293 -1.80 0.85 0.47
CA ALA A 293 -1.78 1.77 -0.66
C ALA A 293 -0.61 1.44 -1.59
N VAL A 294 -0.87 1.40 -2.89
CA VAL A 294 0.14 1.13 -3.93
C VAL A 294 0.16 2.26 -4.95
N ASP A 295 1.28 2.40 -5.65
CA ASP A 295 1.47 3.42 -6.68
C ASP A 295 0.72 3.05 -7.96
N PRO A 296 -0.29 3.81 -8.37
CA PRO A 296 -1.04 3.53 -9.59
C PRO A 296 -0.14 3.47 -10.84
N ALA A 297 0.95 4.24 -10.87
CA ALA A 297 1.88 4.26 -12.00
C ALA A 297 2.56 2.90 -12.24
N THR A 298 2.59 2.00 -11.24
CA THR A 298 3.17 0.65 -11.41
C THR A 298 2.22 -0.34 -12.10
N ALA A 299 0.93 -0.02 -12.16
CA ALA A 299 -0.10 -0.86 -12.75
C ALA A 299 -0.66 -0.31 -14.07
N LEU A 300 -0.56 1.00 -14.28
CA LEU A 300 -1.02 1.66 -15.49
C LEU A 300 -0.01 1.47 -16.64
N PRO A 301 -0.48 1.45 -17.91
CA PRO A 301 0.41 1.50 -19.06
C PRO A 301 1.32 2.74 -19.00
N ALA A 302 2.48 2.68 -19.63
CA ALA A 302 3.31 3.88 -19.80
C ALA A 302 2.46 5.04 -20.32
N ALA A 303 2.64 6.23 -19.74
CA ALA A 303 1.90 7.40 -20.19
C ALA A 303 2.22 7.63 -21.67
N GLN A 304 1.19 7.79 -22.50
CA GLN A 304 1.38 8.26 -23.86
C GLN A 304 1.77 9.75 -23.75
N GLY A 305 3.02 10.04 -24.10
CA GLY A 305 3.58 11.38 -24.09
C GLY A 305 2.85 12.34 -25.03
#